data_fc2bfeafcad265f02970be9e44619fd3
#
_entry.id   fc2bfeafcad265f02970be9e44619fd3
#
_cell.length_a   1.000
_cell.length_b   1.000
_cell.length_c   1.000
_cell.angle_alpha   90.00
_cell.angle_beta   90.00
_cell.angle_gamma   90.00
#
_symmetry.space_group_name_H-M   'P 1'
#
loop_
_entity.id
_entity.type
_entity.pdbx_description
1 polymer ?
#
loop_
_entity_poly.entity_id
_entity_poly.type
_entity_poly.pdbx_seq_one_letter_code
_entity_poly.pdbx_strand_id
1 'polypeptide(L)'
;MKKLPNHVAIIMDGNTRWAENKNLDKNDGHKEGVKKARLAVEFFLENKIKNLTLFAFSTENWGRQKKEVKALLKLFLEAINEQTPDLIKNKVKLNFIGDISRFDKVLINKIKSSQIKTSKYDSKMSLNIAISYGGRWDIEQALKSIVKDISKRKIKIKNIDESLITDYLSTSLIPDPDLIIRSAGEQRISNFFLWQAAYSEIYFLKKLWPDINERDFEKALDEYELRKRKFGVKTGN
;
A
#
# COMPACT_ATOMS: atom_id res chain seq x y z
N MET A 1 3.73 -26.05 9.01
CA MET A 1 2.95 -25.03 8.25
C MET A 1 3.92 -23.96 7.77
N LYS A 2 3.78 -23.49 6.54
CA LYS A 2 4.61 -22.41 5.98
C LYS A 2 4.39 -21.12 6.79
N LYS A 3 5.47 -20.45 7.20
CA LYS A 3 5.40 -19.18 7.95
C LYS A 3 5.13 -18.05 6.96
N LEU A 4 3.87 -17.70 6.78
CA LEU A 4 3.46 -16.62 5.88
C LEU A 4 3.38 -15.27 6.59
N PRO A 5 3.63 -14.15 5.90
CA PRO A 5 3.40 -12.80 6.44
C PRO A 5 1.90 -12.56 6.64
N ASN A 6 1.54 -11.86 7.71
CA ASN A 6 0.16 -11.41 7.91
C ASN A 6 -0.18 -10.19 7.03
N HIS A 7 0.82 -9.33 6.76
CA HIS A 7 0.70 -8.14 5.95
C HIS A 7 1.85 -8.05 4.94
N VAL A 8 1.49 -7.96 3.66
CA VAL A 8 2.43 -7.70 2.56
C VAL A 8 2.16 -6.30 2.00
N ALA A 9 3.21 -5.50 1.83
CA ALA A 9 3.12 -4.19 1.19
C ALA A 9 3.95 -4.17 -0.09
N ILE A 10 3.44 -3.54 -1.17
CA ILE A 10 4.09 -3.58 -2.49
C ILE A 10 4.32 -2.18 -3.03
N ILE A 11 5.56 -1.89 -3.42
CA ILE A 11 5.95 -0.71 -4.20
C ILE A 11 6.00 -1.12 -5.67
N MET A 12 4.98 -0.71 -6.42
CA MET A 12 4.73 -1.08 -7.82
C MET A 12 5.53 -0.19 -8.78
N ASP A 13 6.84 -0.41 -8.85
CA ASP A 13 7.76 0.40 -9.66
C ASP A 13 8.03 -0.19 -11.05
N GLY A 14 8.29 0.67 -12.03
CA GLY A 14 8.74 0.30 -13.37
C GLY A 14 7.71 0.39 -14.49
N ASN A 15 6.49 0.86 -14.25
CA ASN A 15 5.43 0.98 -15.28
C ASN A 15 5.88 1.81 -16.50
N THR A 16 6.46 2.98 -16.24
CA THR A 16 6.94 3.88 -17.31
C THR A 16 8.10 3.28 -18.07
N ARG A 17 9.12 2.72 -17.36
CA ARG A 17 10.27 2.05 -18.00
C ARG A 17 9.83 0.86 -18.88
N TRP A 18 8.83 0.13 -18.43
CA TRP A 18 8.28 -0.98 -19.19
C TRP A 18 7.66 -0.52 -20.52
N ALA A 19 6.88 0.55 -20.50
CA ALA A 19 6.30 1.13 -21.71
C ALA A 19 7.39 1.67 -22.66
N GLU A 20 8.38 2.41 -22.11
CA GLU A 20 9.53 2.91 -22.88
C GLU A 20 10.33 1.77 -23.54
N ASN A 21 10.62 0.69 -22.83
CA ASN A 21 11.32 -0.49 -23.37
C ASN A 21 10.55 -1.18 -24.51
N LYS A 22 9.23 -0.97 -24.59
CA LYS A 22 8.37 -1.54 -25.62
C LYS A 22 7.92 -0.54 -26.68
N ASN A 23 8.44 0.70 -26.63
CA ASN A 23 8.02 1.81 -27.51
C ASN A 23 6.51 2.09 -27.42
N LEU A 24 5.92 1.97 -26.22
CA LEU A 24 4.51 2.23 -25.92
C LEU A 24 4.34 3.54 -25.18
N ASP A 25 3.09 4.05 -25.14
CA ASP A 25 2.75 5.22 -24.32
C ASP A 25 2.87 4.87 -22.81
N LYS A 26 3.29 5.84 -21.98
CA LYS A 26 3.43 5.66 -20.53
C LYS A 26 2.13 5.16 -19.88
N ASN A 27 0.97 5.60 -20.41
CA ASN A 27 -0.32 5.13 -19.88
C ASN A 27 -0.56 3.65 -20.11
N ASP A 28 0.01 3.05 -21.17
CA ASP A 28 -0.14 1.62 -21.40
C ASP A 28 0.63 0.80 -20.36
N GLY A 29 1.81 1.29 -19.94
CA GLY A 29 2.53 0.70 -18.81
C GLY A 29 1.72 0.76 -17.50
N HIS A 30 1.05 1.88 -17.24
CA HIS A 30 0.20 2.01 -16.05
C HIS A 30 -1.05 1.14 -16.14
N LYS A 31 -1.69 1.00 -17.30
CA LYS A 31 -2.82 0.07 -17.51
C LYS A 31 -2.41 -1.37 -17.26
N GLU A 32 -1.24 -1.78 -17.79
CA GLU A 32 -0.72 -3.13 -17.53
C GLU A 32 -0.40 -3.31 -16.04
N GLY A 33 0.14 -2.26 -15.38
CA GLY A 33 0.36 -2.25 -13.95
C GLY A 33 -0.91 -2.47 -13.12
N VAL A 34 -2.07 -1.96 -13.54
CA VAL A 34 -3.37 -2.22 -12.90
C VAL A 34 -3.75 -3.70 -13.00
N LYS A 35 -3.52 -4.35 -14.15
CA LYS A 35 -3.76 -5.80 -14.30
C LYS A 35 -2.89 -6.61 -13.35
N LYS A 36 -1.62 -6.19 -13.15
CA LYS A 36 -0.72 -6.86 -12.21
C LYS A 36 -1.10 -6.60 -10.74
N ALA A 37 -1.67 -5.43 -10.44
CA ALA A 37 -2.23 -5.20 -9.11
C ALA A 37 -3.40 -6.15 -8.81
N ARG A 38 -4.26 -6.42 -9.80
CA ARG A 38 -5.33 -7.43 -9.68
C ARG A 38 -4.74 -8.83 -9.44
N LEU A 39 -3.76 -9.25 -10.24
CA LEU A 39 -3.05 -10.52 -10.06
C LEU A 39 -2.48 -10.65 -8.63
N ALA A 40 -1.86 -9.58 -8.10
CA ALA A 40 -1.35 -9.58 -6.74
C ALA A 40 -2.47 -9.77 -5.71
N VAL A 41 -3.61 -9.10 -5.88
CA VAL A 41 -4.77 -9.27 -4.98
C VAL A 41 -5.26 -10.71 -4.99
N GLU A 42 -5.43 -11.31 -6.17
CA GLU A 42 -5.87 -12.70 -6.35
C GLU A 42 -4.88 -13.67 -5.69
N PHE A 43 -3.60 -13.55 -6.00
CA PHE A 43 -2.53 -14.40 -5.47
C PHE A 43 -2.44 -14.34 -3.93
N PHE A 44 -2.39 -13.14 -3.34
CA PHE A 44 -2.25 -13.01 -1.90
C PHE A 44 -3.53 -13.42 -1.14
N LEU A 45 -4.70 -13.25 -1.75
CA LEU A 45 -5.96 -13.76 -1.21
C LEU A 45 -5.98 -15.30 -1.15
N GLU A 46 -5.57 -15.97 -2.24
CA GLU A 46 -5.47 -17.43 -2.31
C GLU A 46 -4.47 -17.99 -1.29
N ASN A 47 -3.36 -17.27 -1.09
CA ASN A 47 -2.36 -17.61 -0.09
C ASN A 47 -2.75 -17.17 1.35
N LYS A 48 -4.01 -16.74 1.57
CA LYS A 48 -4.59 -16.40 2.89
C LYS A 48 -3.86 -15.27 3.62
N ILE A 49 -3.19 -14.39 2.90
CA ILE A 49 -2.61 -13.16 3.45
C ILE A 49 -3.76 -12.26 3.91
N LYS A 50 -3.67 -11.73 5.13
CA LYS A 50 -4.77 -10.97 5.74
C LYS A 50 -4.80 -9.51 5.34
N ASN A 51 -3.63 -8.93 5.06
CA ASN A 51 -3.50 -7.54 4.67
C ASN A 51 -2.57 -7.41 3.45
N LEU A 52 -3.03 -6.69 2.43
CA LEU A 52 -2.21 -6.33 1.28
C LEU A 52 -2.27 -4.81 1.12
N THR A 53 -1.12 -4.15 1.10
CA THR A 53 -1.04 -2.72 0.79
C THR A 53 -0.33 -2.49 -0.53
N LEU A 54 -0.97 -1.73 -1.43
CA LEU A 54 -0.41 -1.35 -2.72
C LEU A 54 -0.10 0.15 -2.73
N PHE A 55 1.16 0.53 -3.01
CA PHE A 55 1.57 1.91 -3.15
C PHE A 55 1.27 2.40 -4.56
N ALA A 56 0.07 2.99 -4.75
CA ALA A 56 -0.46 3.35 -6.06
C ALA A 56 -0.08 4.76 -6.51
N PHE A 57 0.01 5.73 -5.57
CA PHE A 57 0.35 7.11 -5.90
C PHE A 57 0.97 7.81 -4.69
N SER A 58 2.22 8.26 -4.82
CA SER A 58 2.93 8.95 -3.75
C SER A 58 2.67 10.46 -3.72
N THR A 59 2.98 11.11 -2.60
CA THR A 59 2.95 12.58 -2.49
C THR A 59 3.86 13.24 -3.52
N GLU A 60 4.99 12.65 -3.87
CA GLU A 60 5.94 13.15 -4.86
C GLU A 60 5.39 13.09 -6.29
N ASN A 61 4.45 12.18 -6.58
CA ASN A 61 3.86 12.05 -7.92
C ASN A 61 3.04 13.28 -8.35
N TRP A 62 2.61 14.12 -7.40
CA TRP A 62 2.00 15.41 -7.74
C TRP A 62 2.95 16.37 -8.46
N GLY A 63 4.27 16.18 -8.34
CA GLY A 63 5.30 16.94 -9.08
C GLY A 63 5.44 16.55 -10.55
N ARG A 64 4.76 15.50 -11.01
CA ARG A 64 4.75 15.10 -12.42
C ARG A 64 3.99 16.09 -13.30
N GLN A 65 4.15 15.98 -14.62
CA GLN A 65 3.39 16.79 -15.57
C GLN A 65 1.87 16.66 -15.32
N LYS A 66 1.15 17.78 -15.33
CA LYS A 66 -0.31 17.82 -15.06
C LYS A 66 -1.12 16.83 -15.90
N LYS A 67 -0.73 16.63 -17.19
CA LYS A 67 -1.37 15.67 -18.10
C LYS A 67 -1.21 14.23 -17.61
N GLU A 68 -0.02 13.87 -17.15
CA GLU A 68 0.28 12.54 -16.61
C GLU A 68 -0.50 12.28 -15.30
N VAL A 69 -0.49 13.24 -14.36
CA VAL A 69 -1.26 13.13 -13.11
C VAL A 69 -2.74 12.93 -13.41
N LYS A 70 -3.32 13.72 -14.32
CA LYS A 70 -4.74 13.58 -14.70
C LYS A 70 -5.05 12.21 -15.31
N ALA A 71 -4.17 11.67 -16.15
CA ALA A 71 -4.33 10.34 -16.73
C ALA A 71 -4.26 9.24 -15.66
N LEU A 72 -3.33 9.34 -14.70
CA LEU A 72 -3.21 8.39 -13.59
C LEU A 72 -4.45 8.39 -12.69
N LEU A 73 -4.98 9.58 -12.34
CA LEU A 73 -6.19 9.68 -11.51
C LEU A 73 -7.43 9.14 -12.24
N LYS A 74 -7.53 9.35 -13.56
CA LYS A 74 -8.59 8.76 -14.38
C LYS A 74 -8.50 7.22 -14.38
N LEU A 75 -7.31 6.67 -14.64
CA LEU A 75 -7.06 5.23 -14.62
C LEU A 75 -7.39 4.63 -13.24
N PHE A 76 -7.05 5.35 -12.17
CA PHE A 76 -7.36 4.94 -10.82
C PHE A 76 -8.87 4.89 -10.54
N LEU A 77 -9.62 5.90 -11.00
CA LEU A 77 -11.09 5.91 -10.93
C LEU A 77 -11.70 4.73 -11.70
N GLU A 78 -11.21 4.45 -12.90
CA GLU A 78 -11.63 3.31 -13.73
C GLU A 78 -11.36 1.98 -13.00
N ALA A 79 -10.15 1.80 -12.46
CA ALA A 79 -9.78 0.61 -11.70
C ALA A 79 -10.68 0.37 -10.47
N ILE A 80 -11.01 1.41 -9.70
CA ILE A 80 -11.95 1.28 -8.57
C ILE A 80 -13.32 0.83 -9.07
N ASN A 81 -13.81 1.40 -10.19
CA ASN A 81 -15.12 1.05 -10.75
C ASN A 81 -15.18 -0.43 -11.16
N GLU A 82 -14.17 -0.88 -11.88
CA GLU A 82 -14.11 -2.23 -12.43
C GLU A 82 -13.86 -3.29 -11.35
N GLN A 83 -12.99 -3.01 -10.37
CA GLN A 83 -12.57 -4.00 -9.39
C GLN A 83 -13.52 -4.13 -8.18
N THR A 84 -14.27 -3.08 -7.83
CA THR A 84 -15.15 -3.11 -6.65
C THR A 84 -16.11 -4.30 -6.63
N PRO A 85 -16.80 -4.70 -7.74
CA PRO A 85 -17.67 -5.88 -7.75
C PRO A 85 -16.92 -7.19 -7.42
N ASP A 86 -15.74 -7.38 -7.99
CA ASP A 86 -14.91 -8.57 -7.76
C ASP A 86 -14.39 -8.61 -6.31
N LEU A 87 -14.01 -7.47 -5.74
CA LEU A 87 -13.61 -7.37 -4.34
C LEU A 87 -14.77 -7.77 -3.40
N ILE A 88 -16.00 -7.33 -3.69
CA ILE A 88 -17.20 -7.73 -2.92
C ILE A 88 -17.40 -9.24 -3.02
N LYS A 89 -17.42 -9.79 -4.24
CA LYS A 89 -17.61 -11.22 -4.49
C LYS A 89 -16.60 -12.08 -3.73
N ASN A 90 -15.34 -11.65 -3.67
CA ASN A 90 -14.24 -12.35 -3.02
C ASN A 90 -14.10 -12.04 -1.53
N LYS A 91 -14.97 -11.21 -0.94
CA LYS A 91 -14.91 -10.75 0.45
C LYS A 91 -13.59 -10.04 0.80
N VAL A 92 -13.12 -9.18 -0.11
CA VAL A 92 -11.95 -8.33 0.11
C VAL A 92 -12.42 -6.94 0.53
N LYS A 93 -12.04 -6.49 1.73
CA LYS A 93 -12.33 -5.15 2.23
C LYS A 93 -11.36 -4.16 1.62
N LEU A 94 -11.86 -3.09 1.01
CA LEU A 94 -11.06 -2.03 0.40
C LEU A 94 -10.91 -0.84 1.34
N ASN A 95 -9.67 -0.45 1.62
CA ASN A 95 -9.32 0.74 2.38
C ASN A 95 -8.43 1.66 1.55
N PHE A 96 -8.46 2.96 1.86
CA PHE A 96 -7.56 3.94 1.27
C PHE A 96 -6.83 4.69 2.37
N ILE A 97 -5.52 4.89 2.19
CA ILE A 97 -4.66 5.67 3.07
C ILE A 97 -3.94 6.75 2.28
N GLY A 98 -3.75 7.92 2.88
CA GLY A 98 -3.13 9.08 2.26
C GLY A 98 -4.08 10.29 2.15
N ASP A 99 -3.59 11.36 1.54
CA ASP A 99 -4.32 12.62 1.41
C ASP A 99 -5.29 12.62 0.22
N ILE A 100 -6.53 12.20 0.47
CA ILE A 100 -7.58 12.21 -0.55
C ILE A 100 -8.21 13.60 -0.76
N SER A 101 -7.88 14.61 0.06
CA SER A 101 -8.48 15.95 -0.02
C SER A 101 -8.11 16.69 -1.33
N ARG A 102 -7.00 16.29 -1.97
CA ARG A 102 -6.49 16.86 -3.22
C ARG A 102 -7.21 16.35 -4.47
N PHE A 103 -8.07 15.34 -4.34
CA PHE A 103 -8.80 14.76 -5.47
C PHE A 103 -10.10 15.52 -5.75
N ASP A 104 -10.62 15.37 -6.95
CA ASP A 104 -11.94 15.87 -7.27
C ASP A 104 -13.06 15.12 -6.51
N LYS A 105 -14.23 15.75 -6.44
CA LYS A 105 -15.38 15.19 -5.71
C LYS A 105 -15.84 13.84 -6.26
N VAL A 106 -15.66 13.58 -7.55
CA VAL A 106 -16.08 12.33 -8.20
C VAL A 106 -15.24 11.18 -7.67
N LEU A 107 -13.92 11.35 -7.66
CA LEU A 107 -12.99 10.34 -7.15
C LEU A 107 -13.17 10.14 -5.64
N ILE A 108 -13.29 11.21 -4.85
CA ILE A 108 -13.54 11.12 -3.40
C ILE A 108 -14.83 10.34 -3.10
N ASN A 109 -15.92 10.65 -3.79
CA ASN A 109 -17.19 9.95 -3.59
C ASN A 109 -17.08 8.47 -3.98
N LYS A 110 -16.34 8.16 -5.04
CA LYS A 110 -16.13 6.78 -5.48
C LYS A 110 -15.30 5.99 -4.45
N ILE A 111 -14.22 6.56 -3.94
CA ILE A 111 -13.40 6.00 -2.86
C ILE A 111 -14.31 5.64 -1.67
N LYS A 112 -15.04 6.62 -1.14
CA LYS A 112 -15.93 6.42 0.02
C LYS A 112 -17.00 5.36 -0.23
N SER A 113 -17.65 5.41 -1.39
CA SER A 113 -18.68 4.43 -1.75
C SER A 113 -18.13 3.01 -1.84
N SER A 114 -16.94 2.83 -2.43
CA SER A 114 -16.30 1.52 -2.55
C SER A 114 -15.87 0.96 -1.21
N GLN A 115 -15.33 1.79 -0.30
CA GLN A 115 -15.02 1.38 1.07
C GLN A 115 -16.27 0.90 1.80
N ILE A 116 -17.38 1.66 1.75
CA ILE A 116 -18.64 1.28 2.40
C ILE A 116 -19.19 -0.03 1.82
N LYS A 117 -19.18 -0.20 0.50
CA LYS A 117 -19.69 -1.41 -0.16
C LYS A 117 -18.89 -2.66 0.23
N THR A 118 -17.58 -2.54 0.37
CA THR A 118 -16.68 -3.66 0.68
C THR A 118 -16.53 -3.92 2.19
N SER A 119 -17.11 -3.11 3.07
CA SER A 119 -17.04 -3.28 4.54
C SER A 119 -18.24 -4.01 5.16
N LYS A 120 -19.21 -4.46 4.34
CA LYS A 120 -20.50 -5.01 4.80
C LYS A 120 -20.47 -6.49 5.18
N TYR A 121 -19.30 -7.12 5.20
CA TYR A 121 -19.14 -8.56 5.48
C TYR A 121 -17.84 -8.84 6.19
N ASP A 122 -17.72 -10.01 6.80
CA ASP A 122 -16.43 -10.49 7.34
C ASP A 122 -15.44 -10.71 6.21
N SER A 123 -14.40 -9.90 6.19
CA SER A 123 -13.43 -9.91 5.10
C SER A 123 -12.42 -11.05 5.25
N LYS A 124 -12.08 -11.69 4.14
CA LYS A 124 -10.98 -12.65 4.06
C LYS A 124 -9.63 -11.94 4.03
N MET A 125 -9.57 -10.75 3.43
CA MET A 125 -8.38 -9.92 3.28
C MET A 125 -8.78 -8.43 3.29
N SER A 126 -7.93 -7.59 3.86
CA SER A 126 -7.97 -6.13 3.71
C SER A 126 -7.00 -5.70 2.62
N LEU A 127 -7.51 -5.08 1.55
CA LEU A 127 -6.73 -4.43 0.51
C LEU A 127 -6.63 -2.94 0.83
N ASN A 128 -5.42 -2.47 1.10
CA ASN A 128 -5.15 -1.08 1.43
C ASN A 128 -4.45 -0.41 0.24
N ILE A 129 -5.03 0.66 -0.28
CA ILE A 129 -4.44 1.42 -1.38
C ILE A 129 -3.84 2.72 -0.82
N ALA A 130 -2.52 2.82 -0.87
CA ALA A 130 -1.81 4.04 -0.51
C ALA A 130 -1.82 4.98 -1.72
N ILE A 131 -2.60 6.07 -1.62
CA ILE A 131 -2.80 7.04 -2.68
C ILE A 131 -2.62 8.46 -2.16
N SER A 132 -1.84 9.29 -2.87
CA SER A 132 -1.38 10.58 -2.34
C SER A 132 -0.75 10.41 -0.94
N TYR A 133 -0.01 9.30 -0.78
CA TYR A 133 0.60 8.89 0.47
C TYR A 133 2.11 9.16 0.48
N GLY A 134 2.63 9.48 1.63
CA GLY A 134 4.05 9.54 1.94
C GLY A 134 4.27 9.40 3.44
N GLY A 135 5.28 8.65 3.85
CA GLY A 135 5.53 8.40 5.29
C GLY A 135 5.81 9.68 6.08
N ARG A 136 6.52 10.64 5.47
CA ARG A 136 6.74 11.96 6.09
C ARG A 136 5.43 12.74 6.25
N TRP A 137 4.56 12.71 5.26
CA TRP A 137 3.24 13.32 5.31
C TRP A 137 2.39 12.65 6.42
N ASP A 138 2.40 11.34 6.51
CA ASP A 138 1.62 10.59 7.51
C ASP A 138 2.04 10.96 8.94
N ILE A 139 3.34 10.99 9.21
CA ILE A 139 3.90 11.42 10.51
C ILE A 139 3.54 12.88 10.80
N GLU A 140 3.62 13.77 9.81
CA GLU A 140 3.24 15.18 9.95
C GLU A 140 1.76 15.33 10.32
N GLN A 141 0.85 14.57 9.68
CA GLN A 141 -0.59 14.61 9.99
C GLN A 141 -0.88 14.05 11.38
N ALA A 142 -0.21 12.97 11.77
CA ALA A 142 -0.31 12.41 13.11
C ALA A 142 0.10 13.46 14.17
N LEU A 143 1.26 14.11 13.99
CA LEU A 143 1.74 15.15 14.89
C LEU A 143 0.74 16.32 15.00
N LYS A 144 0.24 16.84 13.87
CA LYS A 144 -0.78 17.91 13.86
C LYS A 144 -2.03 17.52 14.63
N SER A 145 -2.47 16.27 14.50
CA SER A 145 -3.66 15.75 15.17
C SER A 145 -3.44 15.60 16.67
N ILE A 146 -2.27 15.10 17.09
CA ILE A 146 -1.87 15.00 18.50
C ILE A 146 -1.84 16.40 19.14
N VAL A 147 -1.16 17.38 18.52
CA VAL A 147 -1.09 18.77 19.03
C VAL A 147 -2.48 19.38 19.17
N LYS A 148 -3.37 19.15 18.20
CA LYS A 148 -4.77 19.59 18.25
C LYS A 148 -5.51 18.98 19.44
N ASP A 149 -5.30 17.70 19.74
CA ASP A 149 -5.99 17.03 20.85
C ASP A 149 -5.38 17.36 22.20
N ILE A 150 -4.09 17.70 22.28
CA ILE A 150 -3.45 18.31 23.46
C ILE A 150 -4.08 19.69 23.73
N SER A 151 -4.21 20.55 22.72
CA SER A 151 -4.82 21.88 22.88
C SER A 151 -6.27 21.82 23.38
N LYS A 152 -6.98 20.75 23.05
CA LYS A 152 -8.34 20.44 23.52
C LYS A 152 -8.37 19.70 24.86
N ARG A 153 -7.23 19.51 25.52
CA ARG A 153 -7.07 18.78 26.79
C ARG A 153 -7.54 17.32 26.76
N LYS A 154 -7.61 16.71 25.58
CA LYS A 154 -7.96 15.28 25.42
C LYS A 154 -6.77 14.37 25.76
N ILE A 155 -5.55 14.84 25.49
CA ILE A 155 -4.29 14.12 25.71
C ILE A 155 -3.37 15.01 26.55
N LYS A 156 -2.60 14.39 27.45
CA LYS A 156 -1.51 15.05 28.19
C LYS A 156 -0.19 14.74 27.50
N ILE A 157 0.73 15.71 27.43
CA ILE A 157 2.06 15.56 26.81
C ILE A 157 2.81 14.33 27.34
N LYS A 158 2.71 14.08 28.66
CA LYS A 158 3.36 12.92 29.29
C LYS A 158 2.88 11.54 28.82
N ASN A 159 1.75 11.49 28.12
CA ASN A 159 1.16 10.25 27.57
C ASN A 159 1.55 10.01 26.11
N ILE A 160 2.45 10.84 25.56
CA ILE A 160 2.94 10.63 24.18
C ILE A 160 4.00 9.55 24.24
N ASP A 161 3.69 8.42 23.60
CA ASP A 161 4.57 7.27 23.38
C ASP A 161 4.41 6.75 21.94
N GLU A 162 5.15 5.71 21.58
CA GLU A 162 5.11 5.11 20.25
C GLU A 162 3.72 4.56 19.89
N SER A 163 3.00 4.01 20.86
CA SER A 163 1.65 3.49 20.66
C SER A 163 0.68 4.60 20.30
N LEU A 164 0.71 5.70 21.05
CA LEU A 164 -0.12 6.86 20.75
C LEU A 164 0.18 7.42 19.35
N ILE A 165 1.45 7.54 18.97
CA ILE A 165 1.81 8.02 17.62
C ILE A 165 1.21 7.07 16.56
N THR A 166 1.34 5.76 16.75
CA THR A 166 0.78 4.74 15.85
C THR A 166 -0.73 4.89 15.70
N ASP A 167 -1.46 5.18 16.78
CA ASP A 167 -2.91 5.38 16.77
C ASP A 167 -3.35 6.62 15.95
N TYR A 168 -2.45 7.58 15.76
CA TYR A 168 -2.72 8.80 14.99
C TYR A 168 -2.26 8.74 13.53
N LEU A 169 -1.52 7.70 13.13
CA LEU A 169 -1.17 7.49 11.72
C LEU A 169 -2.39 7.10 10.88
N SER A 170 -2.34 7.39 9.59
CA SER A 170 -3.40 6.98 8.66
C SER A 170 -3.54 5.46 8.54
N THR A 171 -2.57 4.72 9.06
CA THR A 171 -2.49 3.26 9.10
C THR A 171 -2.92 2.65 10.42
N SER A 172 -3.44 3.42 11.37
CA SER A 172 -3.77 2.97 12.74
C SER A 172 -4.65 1.71 12.84
N LEU A 173 -5.46 1.44 11.80
CA LEU A 173 -6.32 0.25 11.73
C LEU A 173 -5.71 -0.89 10.88
N ILE A 174 -4.46 -0.75 10.47
CA ILE A 174 -3.75 -1.71 9.61
C ILE A 174 -2.51 -2.16 10.39
N PRO A 175 -2.25 -3.45 10.55
CA PRO A 175 -1.01 -3.91 11.17
C PRO A 175 0.20 -3.49 10.35
N ASP A 176 1.35 -3.34 10.99
CA ASP A 176 2.60 -3.07 10.28
C ASP A 176 2.92 -4.17 9.27
N PRO A 177 3.56 -3.86 8.13
CA PRO A 177 3.89 -4.87 7.14
C PRO A 177 5.00 -5.80 7.64
N ASP A 178 4.77 -7.10 7.49
CA ASP A 178 5.80 -8.10 7.73
C ASP A 178 6.80 -8.15 6.58
N LEU A 179 6.31 -7.97 5.35
CA LEU A 179 7.08 -8.04 4.12
C LEU A 179 6.76 -6.86 3.21
N ILE A 180 7.79 -6.14 2.79
CA ILE A 180 7.70 -5.12 1.74
C ILE A 180 8.35 -5.66 0.48
N ILE A 181 7.62 -5.68 -0.64
CA ILE A 181 8.12 -6.09 -1.95
C ILE A 181 8.27 -4.85 -2.82
N ARG A 182 9.42 -4.66 -3.44
CA ARG A 182 9.60 -3.60 -4.45
C ARG A 182 10.09 -4.17 -5.76
N SER A 183 9.41 -3.80 -6.85
CA SER A 183 9.80 -4.14 -8.22
C SER A 183 10.83 -3.17 -8.81
N ALA A 184 11.34 -3.50 -9.99
CA ALA A 184 12.21 -2.69 -10.84
C ALA A 184 13.67 -2.56 -10.36
N GLY A 185 14.13 -3.40 -9.45
CA GLY A 185 15.53 -3.48 -9.01
C GLY A 185 16.02 -2.34 -8.11
N GLU A 186 15.15 -1.40 -7.76
CA GLU A 186 15.49 -0.25 -6.93
C GLU A 186 15.49 -0.62 -5.44
N GLN A 187 16.63 -0.41 -4.75
CA GLN A 187 16.82 -0.79 -3.35
C GLN A 187 16.61 0.39 -2.41
N ARG A 188 15.39 0.91 -2.35
CA ARG A 188 14.95 2.01 -1.48
C ARG A 188 13.45 1.93 -1.25
N ILE A 189 12.94 2.54 -0.16
CA ILE A 189 11.50 2.56 0.16
C ILE A 189 10.77 3.82 -0.33
N SER A 190 11.50 4.81 -0.82
CA SER A 190 10.97 6.02 -1.47
C SER A 190 9.82 6.70 -0.70
N ASN A 191 10.05 7.01 0.57
CA ASN A 191 9.07 7.64 1.45
C ASN A 191 7.78 6.83 1.67
N PHE A 192 7.80 5.50 1.40
CA PHE A 192 6.72 4.60 1.74
C PHE A 192 6.92 4.06 3.17
N PHE A 193 5.89 3.98 3.97
CA PHE A 193 5.83 3.33 5.29
C PHE A 193 7.07 3.55 6.18
N LEU A 194 7.44 4.82 6.46
CA LEU A 194 8.64 5.13 7.25
C LEU A 194 8.53 4.63 8.70
N TRP A 195 7.39 4.82 9.33
CA TRP A 195 7.13 4.37 10.70
C TRP A 195 6.86 2.87 10.72
N GLN A 196 5.97 2.42 9.88
CA GLN A 196 5.44 1.06 9.84
C GLN A 196 6.46 0.01 9.38
N ALA A 197 7.50 0.42 8.64
CA ALA A 197 8.53 -0.47 8.10
C ALA A 197 9.66 -0.81 9.08
N ALA A 198 9.60 -0.34 10.32
CA ALA A 198 10.70 -0.46 11.29
C ALA A 198 11.23 -1.89 11.47
N TYR A 199 10.35 -2.89 11.36
CA TYR A 199 10.71 -4.32 11.49
C TYR A 199 10.29 -5.15 10.28
N SER A 200 9.97 -4.52 9.15
CA SER A 200 9.60 -5.22 7.93
C SER A 200 10.81 -5.89 7.28
N GLU A 201 10.61 -7.10 6.78
CA GLU A 201 11.53 -7.69 5.82
C GLU A 201 11.33 -7.03 4.46
N ILE A 202 12.40 -6.77 3.72
CA ILE A 202 12.32 -6.14 2.40
C ILE A 202 12.84 -7.10 1.33
N TYR A 203 12.06 -7.26 0.27
CA TYR A 203 12.39 -8.07 -0.89
C TYR A 203 12.41 -7.23 -2.17
N PHE A 204 13.56 -7.18 -2.84
CA PHE A 204 13.75 -6.40 -4.06
C PHE A 204 13.71 -7.30 -5.29
N LEU A 205 12.70 -7.09 -6.15
CA LEU A 205 12.54 -7.76 -7.44
C LEU A 205 13.21 -6.95 -8.55
N LYS A 206 14.03 -7.59 -9.38
CA LYS A 206 14.66 -6.95 -10.55
C LYS A 206 13.67 -6.64 -11.68
N LYS A 207 12.60 -7.44 -11.82
CA LYS A 207 11.57 -7.26 -12.84
C LYS A 207 10.82 -5.95 -12.67
N LEU A 208 10.44 -5.35 -13.79
CA LEU A 208 9.51 -4.22 -13.83
C LEU A 208 8.10 -4.70 -13.43
N TRP A 209 7.33 -3.84 -12.77
CA TRP A 209 6.00 -4.23 -12.26
C TRP A 209 5.10 -4.91 -13.30
N PRO A 210 4.96 -4.41 -14.57
CA PRO A 210 4.14 -5.07 -15.57
C PRO A 210 4.60 -6.47 -16.00
N ASP A 211 5.85 -6.85 -15.75
CA ASP A 211 6.39 -8.18 -16.09
C ASP A 211 6.29 -9.21 -14.96
N ILE A 212 5.78 -8.79 -13.77
CA ILE A 212 5.66 -9.67 -12.62
C ILE A 212 4.58 -10.73 -12.86
N ASN A 213 4.83 -11.91 -12.33
CA ASN A 213 3.88 -13.03 -12.31
C ASN A 213 3.85 -13.69 -10.92
N GLU A 214 2.99 -14.69 -10.75
CA GLU A 214 2.77 -15.38 -9.47
C GLU A 214 4.06 -16.00 -8.90
N ARG A 215 4.91 -16.58 -9.75
CA ARG A 215 6.20 -17.17 -9.31
C ARG A 215 7.13 -16.15 -8.65
N ASP A 216 7.03 -14.88 -9.01
CA ASP A 216 7.82 -13.83 -8.39
C ASP A 216 7.32 -13.53 -6.97
N PHE A 217 6.01 -13.61 -6.73
CA PHE A 217 5.42 -13.52 -5.40
C PHE A 217 5.69 -14.76 -4.56
N GLU A 218 5.61 -15.97 -5.16
CA GLU A 218 6.00 -17.23 -4.50
C GLU A 218 7.42 -17.13 -3.96
N LYS A 219 8.40 -16.71 -4.80
CA LYS A 219 9.79 -16.53 -4.37
C LYS A 219 9.93 -15.53 -3.23
N ALA A 220 9.17 -14.42 -3.26
CA ALA A 220 9.20 -13.45 -2.16
C ALA A 220 8.68 -14.03 -0.84
N LEU A 221 7.65 -14.89 -0.90
CA LEU A 221 7.13 -15.61 0.27
C LEU A 221 8.09 -16.69 0.76
N ASP A 222 8.76 -17.41 -0.14
CA ASP A 222 9.76 -18.43 0.20
C ASP A 222 10.97 -17.79 0.91
N GLU A 223 11.48 -16.69 0.36
CA GLU A 223 12.55 -15.91 0.99
C GLU A 223 12.16 -15.38 2.37
N TYR A 224 10.91 -14.89 2.53
CA TYR A 224 10.41 -14.45 3.82
C TYR A 224 10.38 -15.59 4.85
N GLU A 225 9.94 -16.79 4.44
CA GLU A 225 9.90 -17.97 5.31
C GLU A 225 11.27 -18.35 5.85
N LEU A 226 12.32 -18.25 5.02
CA LEU A 226 13.69 -18.59 5.39
C LEU A 226 14.32 -17.59 6.37
N ARG A 227 13.79 -16.37 6.48
CA ARG A 227 14.36 -15.33 7.34
C ARG A 227 13.98 -15.53 8.81
N LYS A 228 14.99 -15.46 9.70
CA LYS A 228 14.80 -15.48 11.15
C LYS A 228 14.58 -14.03 11.66
N ARG A 229 13.35 -13.65 11.93
CA ARG A 229 13.02 -12.35 12.52
C ARG A 229 13.38 -12.36 14.01
N LYS A 230 14.32 -11.51 14.42
CA LYS A 230 14.85 -11.46 15.80
C LYS A 230 14.28 -10.30 16.63
N PHE A 231 13.62 -9.31 16.06
CA PHE A 231 13.04 -8.12 16.74
C PHE A 231 13.99 -7.49 17.78
N GLY A 232 15.31 -7.49 17.52
CA GLY A 232 16.30 -6.96 18.43
C GLY A 232 16.59 -7.80 19.69
N VAL A 233 15.90 -8.92 19.89
CA VAL A 233 16.10 -9.80 21.04
C VAL A 233 17.10 -10.90 20.67
N LYS A 234 18.17 -11.08 21.49
CA LYS A 234 19.00 -12.27 21.39
C LYS A 234 18.15 -13.48 21.83
N THR A 235 17.74 -14.34 20.90
CA THR A 235 17.29 -15.68 21.25
C THR A 235 18.52 -16.40 21.82
N GLY A 236 18.56 -16.62 23.13
CA GLY A 236 19.59 -17.42 23.77
C GLY A 236 19.72 -18.79 23.07
N ASN A 237 20.94 -19.28 23.01
CA ASN A 237 21.28 -20.64 22.60
C ASN A 237 20.51 -21.66 23.44
#